data_cdcf1d4059bf9e4bf4b2363cd0d98ad9
#
_entry.id   cdcf1d4059bf9e4bf4b2363cd0d98ad9
#
_cell.length_a   1.000
_cell.length_b   1.000
_cell.length_c   1.000
_cell.angle_alpha   90.00
_cell.angle_beta   90.00
_cell.angle_gamma   90.00
#
_symmetry.space_group_name_H-M   'P 1'
#
loop_
_entity.id
_entity.type
_entity.pdbx_description
1 polymer ?
#
loop_
_entity_poly.entity_id
_entity_poly.type
_entity_poly.pdbx_seq_one_letter_code
_entity_poly.pdbx_strand_id
1 'polypeptide(L)'
;TLTIPEDSPQAEFAGKECRLSVEVLSIKEKNLPELDDEFAKGVRDGYENLDALKEDVEKRLLADGETAALRKVEQEWLQELLMASSIKASDIIYQRELDMMREDRERAIRNQRLDMDTYLSYLGQTQDECQEALRPHAEERLKNDLVLRKLAEEETLEIDEKEIDEESETMASSSAGSEESIRRVFSTDSSRESLRSSLLNRKVMSRLVEILLGEEGP
;
A
#
# COMPACT_ATOMS: atom_id res chain seq x y z
N THR A 1 34.75 25.12 6.51
CA THR A 1 35.16 23.73 6.36
C THR A 1 34.30 22.87 7.26
N LEU A 2 33.73 21.80 6.75
CA LEU A 2 32.86 20.88 7.46
C LEU A 2 33.40 19.46 7.22
N THR A 3 33.51 18.68 8.31
CA THR A 3 33.79 17.24 8.17
C THR A 3 32.47 16.52 8.05
N ILE A 4 32.30 15.79 6.96
CA ILE A 4 31.07 15.01 6.72
C ILE A 4 31.10 13.76 7.59
N PRO A 5 30.03 13.43 8.34
CA PRO A 5 29.97 12.23 9.17
C PRO A 5 30.23 10.94 8.38
N GLU A 6 30.82 9.94 9.02
CA GLU A 6 31.14 8.65 8.37
C GLU A 6 29.89 7.86 7.96
N ASP A 7 28.75 8.13 8.58
CA ASP A 7 27.44 7.54 8.31
C ASP A 7 26.63 8.30 7.24
N SER A 8 27.26 9.23 6.53
CA SER A 8 26.59 9.99 5.47
C SER A 8 26.14 9.06 4.34
N PRO A 9 24.89 9.22 3.81
CA PRO A 9 24.41 8.44 2.67
C PRO A 9 25.23 8.65 1.38
N GLN A 10 26.04 9.71 1.32
CA GLN A 10 26.95 9.98 0.22
C GLN A 10 28.35 9.42 0.53
N ALA A 11 28.55 8.14 0.22
CA ALA A 11 29.78 7.40 0.52
C ALA A 11 31.05 8.05 -0.04
N GLU A 12 30.97 8.81 -1.13
CA GLU A 12 32.11 9.51 -1.72
C GLU A 12 32.69 10.61 -0.83
N PHE A 13 31.88 11.20 0.05
CA PHE A 13 32.27 12.31 0.91
C PHE A 13 32.32 11.93 2.40
N ALA A 14 31.89 10.72 2.77
CA ALA A 14 31.90 10.22 4.14
C ALA A 14 33.29 10.30 4.77
N GLY A 15 33.39 10.88 5.97
CA GLY A 15 34.63 11.05 6.72
C GLY A 15 35.61 12.09 6.15
N LYS A 16 35.29 12.76 5.03
CA LYS A 16 36.19 13.74 4.40
C LYS A 16 35.92 15.17 4.87
N GLU A 17 36.98 15.94 4.94
CA GLU A 17 36.91 17.38 5.19
C GLU A 17 36.59 18.12 3.88
N CYS A 18 35.41 18.72 3.80
CA CYS A 18 34.93 19.42 2.62
C CYS A 18 34.84 20.93 2.87
N ARG A 19 35.28 21.73 1.89
CA ARG A 19 35.08 23.17 1.90
C ARG A 19 33.84 23.48 1.08
N LEU A 20 32.78 23.94 1.76
CA LEU A 20 31.53 24.37 1.13
C LEU A 20 31.53 25.88 0.95
N SER A 21 31.14 26.35 -0.22
CA SER A 21 30.80 27.75 -0.48
C SER A 21 29.29 27.84 -0.57
N VAL A 22 28.68 28.58 0.34
CA VAL A 22 27.22 28.71 0.43
C VAL A 22 26.86 30.17 0.20
N GLU A 23 25.99 30.42 -0.77
CA GLU A 23 25.38 31.72 -1.01
C GLU A 23 23.90 31.66 -0.61
N VAL A 24 23.49 32.57 0.30
CA VAL A 24 22.09 32.68 0.71
C VAL A 24 21.33 33.52 -0.32
N LEU A 25 20.55 32.86 -1.19
CA LEU A 25 19.80 33.49 -2.25
C LEU A 25 18.53 34.21 -1.77
N SER A 26 17.87 33.68 -0.74
CA SER A 26 16.70 34.30 -0.14
C SER A 26 16.49 33.81 1.30
N ILE A 27 15.97 34.70 2.14
CA ILE A 27 15.47 34.39 3.46
C ILE A 27 13.97 34.64 3.43
N LYS A 28 13.17 33.63 3.82
CA LYS A 28 11.72 33.72 3.89
C LYS A 28 11.26 33.50 5.31
N GLU A 29 10.43 34.34 5.82
CA GLU A 29 9.75 34.18 7.09
C GLU A 29 8.39 33.50 6.86
N LYS A 30 8.07 32.53 7.69
CA LYS A 30 6.79 31.81 7.61
C LYS A 30 5.78 32.50 8.53
N ASN A 31 4.93 33.34 7.96
CA ASN A 31 3.80 33.91 8.69
C ASN A 31 2.63 32.93 8.64
N LEU A 32 2.25 32.41 9.80
CA LEU A 32 1.06 31.57 9.95
C LEU A 32 -0.12 32.45 10.34
N PRO A 33 -1.32 32.21 9.77
CA PRO A 33 -2.52 32.90 10.22
C PRO A 33 -2.86 32.48 11.67
N GLU A 34 -3.60 33.31 12.37
CA GLU A 34 -4.16 32.96 13.67
C GLU A 34 -5.19 31.84 13.52
N LEU A 35 -5.25 30.95 14.53
CA LEU A 35 -6.21 29.85 14.56
C LEU A 35 -7.55 30.36 15.13
N ASP A 36 -8.36 30.92 14.26
CA ASP A 36 -9.67 31.48 14.56
C ASP A 36 -10.77 30.94 13.61
N ASP A 37 -11.98 31.46 13.75
CA ASP A 37 -13.11 31.05 12.91
C ASP A 37 -12.95 31.45 11.45
N GLU A 38 -12.19 32.51 11.15
CA GLU A 38 -11.89 32.90 9.77
C GLU A 38 -10.92 31.92 9.12
N PHE A 39 -9.94 31.45 9.87
CA PHE A 39 -9.06 30.37 9.43
C PHE A 39 -9.85 29.09 9.11
N ALA A 40 -10.78 28.69 10.00
CA ALA A 40 -11.59 27.49 9.81
C ALA A 40 -12.43 27.55 8.53
N LYS A 41 -13.02 28.70 8.22
CA LYS A 41 -13.76 28.96 6.97
C LYS A 41 -12.87 28.89 5.73
N GLY A 42 -11.61 29.29 5.85
CA GLY A 42 -10.62 29.28 4.76
C GLY A 42 -10.01 27.89 4.46
N VAL A 43 -10.07 26.96 5.39
CA VAL A 43 -9.45 25.61 5.22
C VAL A 43 -10.26 24.72 4.28
N ARG A 44 -11.59 24.78 4.35
CA ARG A 44 -12.50 23.99 3.52
C ARG A 44 -13.90 24.60 3.58
N ASP A 45 -14.63 24.52 2.49
CA ASP A 45 -16.04 24.90 2.48
C ASP A 45 -16.83 23.99 3.44
N GLY A 46 -17.44 24.60 4.46
CA GLY A 46 -18.35 23.87 5.36
C GLY A 46 -18.05 23.93 6.85
N TYR A 47 -16.91 24.47 7.29
CA TYR A 47 -16.67 24.71 8.73
C TYR A 47 -17.17 26.11 9.13
N GLU A 48 -18.14 26.14 10.05
CA GLU A 48 -18.69 27.42 10.53
C GLU A 48 -17.75 28.14 11.52
N ASN A 49 -16.99 27.38 12.28
CA ASN A 49 -16.09 27.86 13.31
C ASN A 49 -14.91 26.91 13.55
N LEU A 50 -13.95 27.36 14.36
CA LEU A 50 -12.74 26.60 14.69
C LEU A 50 -13.03 25.29 15.45
N ASP A 51 -14.08 25.28 16.28
CA ASP A 51 -14.41 24.09 17.08
C ASP A 51 -14.97 22.97 16.17
N ALA A 52 -15.79 23.30 15.18
CA ALA A 52 -16.24 22.33 14.18
C ALA A 52 -15.07 21.75 13.36
N LEU A 53 -14.08 22.57 12.99
CA LEU A 53 -12.87 22.09 12.33
C LEU A 53 -12.06 21.15 13.24
N LYS A 54 -11.90 21.49 14.52
CA LYS A 54 -11.17 20.63 15.47
C LYS A 54 -11.88 19.29 15.68
N GLU A 55 -13.21 19.30 15.83
CA GLU A 55 -13.99 18.08 15.99
C GLU A 55 -13.86 17.14 14.75
N ASP A 56 -13.91 17.69 13.55
CA ASP A 56 -13.72 16.91 12.32
C ASP A 56 -12.30 16.34 12.21
N VAL A 57 -11.29 17.15 12.55
CA VAL A 57 -9.89 16.70 12.57
C VAL A 57 -9.67 15.61 13.61
N GLU A 58 -10.26 15.75 14.81
CA GLU A 58 -10.19 14.75 15.86
C GLU A 58 -10.81 13.42 15.42
N LYS A 59 -12.02 13.47 14.84
CA LYS A 59 -12.71 12.27 14.30
C LYS A 59 -11.88 11.58 13.23
N ARG A 60 -11.28 12.35 12.31
CA ARG A 60 -10.43 11.77 11.27
C ARG A 60 -9.15 11.15 11.85
N LEU A 61 -8.49 11.83 12.77
CA LEU A 61 -7.28 11.31 13.41
C LEU A 61 -7.56 10.03 14.22
N LEU A 62 -8.71 9.96 14.90
CA LEU A 62 -9.14 8.73 15.59
C LEU A 62 -9.39 7.60 14.59
N ALA A 63 -10.14 7.83 13.53
CA ALA A 63 -10.43 6.83 12.51
C ALA A 63 -9.16 6.36 11.79
N ASP A 64 -8.25 7.29 11.46
CA ASP A 64 -6.95 6.97 10.85
C ASP A 64 -6.07 6.16 11.83
N GLY A 65 -6.09 6.54 13.13
CA GLY A 65 -5.36 5.84 14.18
C GLY A 65 -5.87 4.42 14.40
N GLU A 66 -7.19 4.23 14.45
CA GLU A 66 -7.82 2.90 14.55
C GLU A 66 -7.49 2.04 13.33
N THR A 67 -7.59 2.60 12.13
CA THR A 67 -7.23 1.91 10.89
C THR A 67 -5.76 1.50 10.88
N ALA A 68 -4.87 2.39 11.31
CA ALA A 68 -3.44 2.10 11.38
C ALA A 68 -3.12 1.02 12.43
N ALA A 69 -3.79 1.06 13.57
CA ALA A 69 -3.65 0.04 14.62
C ALA A 69 -4.12 -1.33 14.15
N LEU A 70 -5.29 -1.42 13.49
CA LEU A 70 -5.78 -2.67 12.92
C LEU A 70 -4.81 -3.24 11.88
N ARG A 71 -4.33 -2.43 10.93
CA ARG A 71 -3.35 -2.87 9.93
C ARG A 71 -2.06 -3.40 10.56
N LYS A 72 -1.62 -2.77 11.65
CA LYS A 72 -0.43 -3.24 12.36
C LYS A 72 -0.67 -4.61 13.00
N VAL A 73 -1.80 -4.80 13.66
CA VAL A 73 -2.22 -6.09 14.23
C VAL A 73 -2.30 -7.14 13.15
N GLU A 74 -2.98 -6.86 12.04
CA GLU A 74 -3.08 -7.76 10.88
C GLU A 74 -1.71 -8.22 10.37
N GLN A 75 -0.77 -7.27 10.21
CA GLN A 75 0.59 -7.58 9.74
C GLN A 75 1.38 -8.44 10.74
N GLU A 76 1.35 -8.10 12.02
CA GLU A 76 2.06 -8.84 13.05
C GLU A 76 1.56 -10.28 13.12
N TRP A 77 0.25 -10.48 13.09
CA TRP A 77 -0.34 -11.82 13.12
C TRP A 77 -0.13 -12.63 11.85
N LEU A 78 -0.20 -12.01 10.69
CA LEU A 78 0.15 -12.68 9.45
C LEU A 78 1.60 -13.18 9.49
N GLN A 79 2.53 -12.40 10.04
CA GLN A 79 3.91 -12.81 10.21
C GLN A 79 4.05 -13.98 11.20
N GLU A 80 3.36 -13.94 12.32
CA GLU A 80 3.36 -15.06 13.27
C GLU A 80 2.75 -16.34 12.67
N LEU A 81 1.66 -16.22 11.93
CA LEU A 81 1.03 -17.32 11.22
C LEU A 81 1.97 -17.92 10.17
N LEU A 82 2.71 -17.08 9.44
CA LEU A 82 3.74 -17.52 8.49
C LEU A 82 4.89 -18.27 9.18
N MET A 83 5.37 -17.76 10.32
CA MET A 83 6.43 -18.41 11.09
C MET A 83 5.99 -19.77 11.66
N ALA A 84 4.72 -19.90 12.04
CA ALA A 84 4.14 -21.14 12.53
C ALA A 84 3.80 -22.15 11.41
N SER A 85 3.77 -21.70 10.16
CA SER A 85 3.35 -22.48 9.01
C SER A 85 4.50 -23.23 8.34
N SER A 86 4.24 -24.45 7.85
CA SER A 86 5.17 -25.22 7.00
C SER A 86 4.68 -25.18 5.56
N ILE A 87 5.31 -24.32 4.76
CA ILE A 87 4.90 -24.07 3.38
C ILE A 87 5.82 -24.80 2.42
N LYS A 88 5.23 -25.61 1.52
CA LYS A 88 5.95 -26.28 0.44
C LYS A 88 5.30 -25.92 -0.88
N ALA A 89 5.97 -25.12 -1.69
CA ALA A 89 5.56 -24.80 -3.03
C ALA A 89 6.58 -25.33 -4.04
N SER A 90 6.13 -25.67 -5.25
CA SER A 90 7.04 -26.07 -6.32
C SER A 90 7.70 -24.86 -6.96
N ASP A 91 8.90 -25.04 -7.53
CA ASP A 91 9.61 -23.99 -8.25
C ASP A 91 8.78 -23.37 -9.39
N ILE A 92 7.91 -24.17 -10.01
CA ILE A 92 7.01 -23.69 -11.06
C ILE A 92 6.05 -22.61 -10.55
N ILE A 93 5.52 -22.77 -9.33
CA ILE A 93 4.62 -21.80 -8.73
C ILE A 93 5.38 -20.52 -8.38
N TYR A 94 6.60 -20.63 -7.85
CA TYR A 94 7.48 -19.49 -7.60
C TYR A 94 7.81 -18.72 -8.88
N GLN A 95 8.17 -19.43 -9.96
CA GLN A 95 8.45 -18.78 -11.23
C GLN A 95 7.23 -18.05 -11.79
N ARG A 96 6.05 -18.64 -11.69
CA ARG A 96 4.80 -18.00 -12.12
C ARG A 96 4.51 -16.72 -11.34
N GLU A 97 4.71 -16.72 -10.03
CA GLU A 97 4.54 -15.53 -9.19
C GLU A 97 5.53 -14.43 -9.56
N LEU A 98 6.79 -14.79 -9.78
CA LEU A 98 7.83 -13.89 -10.23
C LEU A 98 7.50 -13.26 -11.60
N ASP A 99 7.00 -14.06 -12.53
CA ASP A 99 6.57 -13.60 -13.86
C ASP A 99 5.40 -12.62 -13.76
N MET A 100 4.41 -12.89 -12.91
CA MET A 100 3.29 -11.97 -12.65
C MET A 100 3.79 -10.63 -12.07
N MET A 101 4.67 -10.67 -11.08
CA MET A 101 5.25 -9.45 -10.49
C MET A 101 6.07 -8.65 -11.50
N ARG A 102 6.77 -9.32 -12.41
CA ARG A 102 7.50 -8.66 -13.50
C ARG A 102 6.53 -7.94 -14.45
N GLU A 103 5.46 -8.62 -14.88
CA GLU A 103 4.45 -8.03 -15.76
C GLU A 103 3.74 -6.83 -15.10
N ASP A 104 3.42 -6.92 -13.81
CA ASP A 104 2.82 -5.82 -13.05
C ASP A 104 3.76 -4.62 -12.97
N ARG A 105 5.06 -4.85 -12.72
CA ARG A 105 6.08 -3.80 -12.72
C ARG A 105 6.21 -3.13 -14.09
N GLU A 106 6.30 -3.92 -15.17
CA GLU A 106 6.36 -3.40 -16.53
C GLU A 106 5.11 -2.58 -16.88
N ARG A 107 3.94 -3.02 -16.43
CA ARG A 107 2.68 -2.28 -16.60
C ARG A 107 2.70 -0.95 -15.84
N ALA A 108 3.18 -0.96 -14.59
CA ALA A 108 3.31 0.25 -13.77
C ALA A 108 4.26 1.28 -14.40
N ILE A 109 5.41 0.83 -14.94
CA ILE A 109 6.39 1.68 -15.63
C ILE A 109 5.78 2.29 -16.89
N ARG A 110 5.09 1.49 -17.72
CA ARG A 110 4.38 1.97 -18.92
C ARG A 110 3.29 2.99 -18.59
N ASN A 111 2.56 2.81 -17.50
CA ASN A 111 1.54 3.76 -17.04
C ASN A 111 2.15 5.13 -16.66
N GLN A 112 3.41 5.15 -16.24
CA GLN A 112 4.18 6.39 -16.00
C GLN A 112 4.80 6.96 -17.28
N ARG A 113 4.48 6.38 -18.46
CA ARG A 113 5.01 6.74 -19.77
C ARG A 113 6.53 6.58 -19.88
N LEU A 114 7.09 5.64 -19.12
CA LEU A 114 8.49 5.25 -19.18
C LEU A 114 8.60 3.89 -19.88
N ASP A 115 9.72 3.67 -20.55
CA ASP A 115 10.15 2.34 -20.98
C ASP A 115 11.08 1.70 -19.93
N MET A 116 11.25 0.38 -20.02
CA MET A 116 12.04 -0.38 -19.07
C MET A 116 13.52 0.03 -19.09
N ASP A 117 14.09 0.31 -20.25
CA ASP A 117 15.51 0.64 -20.38
C ASP A 117 15.82 1.99 -19.72
N THR A 118 14.94 2.98 -19.92
CA THR A 118 15.04 4.28 -19.24
C THR A 118 14.90 4.11 -17.72
N TYR A 119 13.95 3.30 -17.27
CA TYR A 119 13.76 3.03 -15.84
C TYR A 119 14.99 2.38 -15.20
N LEU A 120 15.54 1.34 -15.83
CA LEU A 120 16.74 0.64 -15.36
C LEU A 120 17.98 1.56 -15.36
N SER A 121 18.09 2.44 -16.37
CA SER A 121 19.16 3.45 -16.44
C SER A 121 19.10 4.44 -15.26
N TYR A 122 17.90 4.88 -14.85
CA TYR A 122 17.72 5.74 -13.67
C TYR A 122 18.12 5.05 -12.37
N LEU A 123 17.88 3.73 -12.27
CA LEU A 123 18.25 2.95 -11.08
C LEU A 123 19.73 2.53 -11.10
N GLY A 124 20.42 2.63 -12.25
CA GLY A 124 21.76 2.10 -12.42
C GLY A 124 21.83 0.56 -12.30
N GLN A 125 20.74 -0.13 -12.64
CA GLN A 125 20.59 -1.58 -12.53
C GLN A 125 20.44 -2.23 -13.90
N THR A 126 20.89 -3.48 -13.99
CA THR A 126 20.61 -4.35 -15.12
C THR A 126 19.21 -5.00 -14.97
N GLN A 127 18.68 -5.55 -16.06
CA GLN A 127 17.42 -6.27 -16.03
C GLN A 127 17.49 -7.50 -15.09
N ASP A 128 18.61 -8.20 -15.08
CA ASP A 128 18.81 -9.38 -14.22
C ASP A 128 18.85 -8.98 -12.74
N GLU A 129 19.55 -7.92 -12.36
CA GLU A 129 19.58 -7.40 -11.00
C GLU A 129 18.18 -6.96 -10.52
N CYS A 130 17.41 -6.31 -11.40
CA CYS A 130 16.05 -5.92 -11.13
C CYS A 130 15.12 -7.12 -10.93
N GLN A 131 15.33 -8.23 -11.69
CA GLN A 131 14.57 -9.47 -11.51
C GLN A 131 14.96 -10.22 -10.22
N GLU A 132 16.26 -10.32 -9.93
CA GLU A 132 16.73 -10.96 -8.68
C GLU A 132 16.23 -10.20 -7.45
N ALA A 133 16.11 -8.87 -7.50
CA ALA A 133 15.51 -8.07 -6.42
C ALA A 133 14.02 -8.36 -6.20
N LEU A 134 13.29 -8.88 -7.21
CA LEU A 134 11.89 -9.28 -7.06
C LEU A 134 11.70 -10.64 -6.38
N ARG A 135 12.71 -11.51 -6.46
CA ARG A 135 12.60 -12.90 -5.98
C ARG A 135 12.15 -13.01 -4.51
N PRO A 136 12.78 -12.33 -3.53
CA PRO A 136 12.34 -12.41 -2.15
C PRO A 136 10.90 -11.91 -1.95
N HIS A 137 10.50 -10.88 -2.68
CA HIS A 137 9.13 -10.36 -2.63
C HIS A 137 8.10 -11.33 -3.23
N ALA A 138 8.46 -12.03 -4.31
CA ALA A 138 7.62 -13.07 -4.90
C ALA A 138 7.45 -14.26 -3.95
N GLU A 139 8.51 -14.67 -3.26
CA GLU A 139 8.44 -15.71 -2.24
C GLU A 139 7.54 -15.32 -1.07
N GLU A 140 7.67 -14.11 -0.56
CA GLU A 140 6.87 -13.58 0.53
C GLU A 140 5.39 -13.50 0.13
N ARG A 141 5.10 -12.93 -1.04
CA ARG A 141 3.74 -12.79 -1.57
C ARG A 141 3.08 -14.16 -1.76
N LEU A 142 3.80 -15.12 -2.34
CA LEU A 142 3.30 -16.48 -2.51
C LEU A 142 3.01 -17.16 -1.16
N LYS A 143 3.90 -17.03 -0.19
CA LYS A 143 3.70 -17.58 1.15
C LYS A 143 2.46 -16.99 1.82
N ASN A 144 2.29 -15.67 1.75
CA ASN A 144 1.12 -14.98 2.26
C ASN A 144 -0.17 -15.50 1.62
N ASP A 145 -0.21 -15.59 0.27
CA ASP A 145 -1.39 -16.08 -0.46
C ASP A 145 -1.74 -17.52 -0.07
N LEU A 146 -0.75 -18.40 0.03
CA LEU A 146 -0.98 -19.81 0.40
C LEU A 146 -1.51 -19.95 1.84
N VAL A 147 -1.01 -19.14 2.78
CA VAL A 147 -1.46 -19.18 4.18
C VAL A 147 -2.86 -18.61 4.30
N LEU A 148 -3.15 -17.46 3.67
CA LEU A 148 -4.49 -16.87 3.70
C LEU A 148 -5.52 -17.78 3.03
N ARG A 149 -5.17 -18.41 1.90
CA ARG A 149 -6.04 -19.38 1.23
C ARG A 149 -6.32 -20.60 2.12
N LYS A 150 -5.30 -21.11 2.82
CA LYS A 150 -5.49 -22.21 3.75
C LYS A 150 -6.38 -21.83 4.93
N LEU A 151 -6.23 -20.62 5.46
CA LEU A 151 -7.10 -20.11 6.52
C LEU A 151 -8.55 -19.93 6.03
N ALA A 152 -8.74 -19.45 4.79
CA ALA A 152 -10.07 -19.36 4.19
C ALA A 152 -10.75 -20.74 4.09
N GLU A 153 -10.00 -21.78 3.70
CA GLU A 153 -10.51 -23.16 3.64
C GLU A 153 -10.90 -23.69 5.02
N GLU A 154 -10.06 -23.50 6.04
CA GLU A 154 -10.33 -23.98 7.42
C GLU A 154 -11.53 -23.26 8.06
N GLU A 155 -11.67 -21.97 7.83
CA GLU A 155 -12.79 -21.16 8.33
C GLU A 155 -14.02 -21.19 7.39
N THR A 156 -13.96 -21.98 6.29
CA THR A 156 -15.04 -22.10 5.29
C THR A 156 -15.53 -20.74 4.74
N LEU A 157 -14.59 -19.82 4.52
CA LEU A 157 -14.88 -18.48 4.00
C LEU A 157 -14.93 -18.51 2.47
N GLU A 158 -16.02 -18.08 1.92
CA GLU A 158 -16.25 -17.97 0.48
C GLU A 158 -16.75 -16.57 0.13
N ILE A 159 -16.57 -16.17 -1.11
CA ILE A 159 -17.10 -14.93 -1.68
C ILE A 159 -18.10 -15.32 -2.76
N ASP A 160 -19.33 -14.87 -2.61
CA ASP A 160 -20.38 -15.11 -3.59
C ASP A 160 -20.39 -14.05 -4.71
N GLU A 161 -21.14 -14.30 -5.76
CA GLU A 161 -21.23 -13.37 -6.90
C GLU A 161 -21.86 -12.03 -6.52
N LYS A 162 -22.74 -12.03 -5.53
CA LYS A 162 -23.41 -10.82 -5.05
C LYS A 162 -22.42 -9.89 -4.33
N GLU A 163 -21.52 -10.42 -3.50
CA GLU A 163 -20.45 -9.65 -2.85
C GLU A 163 -19.54 -8.99 -3.90
N ILE A 164 -19.23 -9.70 -5.00
CA ILE A 164 -18.44 -9.16 -6.12
C ILE A 164 -19.19 -8.03 -6.83
N ASP A 165 -20.47 -8.21 -7.11
CA ASP A 165 -21.30 -7.20 -7.77
C ASP A 165 -21.44 -5.94 -6.91
N GLU A 166 -21.70 -6.08 -5.62
CA GLU A 166 -21.82 -4.98 -4.66
C GLU A 166 -20.51 -4.18 -4.56
N GLU A 167 -19.37 -4.85 -4.45
CA GLU A 167 -18.07 -4.17 -4.38
C GLU A 167 -17.73 -3.47 -5.69
N SER A 168 -17.95 -4.12 -6.85
CA SER A 168 -17.69 -3.53 -8.15
C SER A 168 -18.54 -2.28 -8.39
N GLU A 169 -19.80 -2.28 -7.94
CA GLU A 169 -20.69 -1.12 -8.03
C GLU A 169 -20.27 -0.01 -7.06
N THR A 170 -19.82 -0.37 -5.86
CA THR A 170 -19.26 0.59 -4.88
C THR A 170 -18.02 1.29 -5.44
N MET A 171 -17.12 0.53 -6.08
CA MET A 171 -15.93 1.09 -6.74
C MET A 171 -16.31 2.01 -7.91
N ALA A 172 -17.31 1.62 -8.71
CA ALA A 172 -17.82 2.44 -9.79
C ALA A 172 -18.40 3.76 -9.27
N SER A 173 -19.27 3.70 -8.28
CA SER A 173 -19.96 4.86 -7.71
C SER A 173 -19.03 5.84 -7.01
N SER A 174 -17.94 5.36 -6.41
CA SER A 174 -16.94 6.21 -5.74
C SER A 174 -16.01 6.93 -6.71
N SER A 175 -16.01 6.58 -8.00
CA SER A 175 -15.09 7.09 -9.02
C SER A 175 -15.80 8.03 -9.98
N ALA A 176 -16.11 9.23 -9.53
CA ALA A 176 -16.83 10.24 -10.32
C ALA A 176 -16.23 10.46 -11.72
N GLY A 177 -17.05 10.27 -12.77
CA GLY A 177 -16.67 10.44 -14.17
C GLY A 177 -15.98 9.22 -14.81
N SER A 178 -15.83 8.11 -14.08
CA SER A 178 -15.23 6.87 -14.59
C SER A 178 -16.09 5.62 -14.36
N GLU A 179 -17.34 5.78 -13.91
CA GLU A 179 -18.23 4.69 -13.49
C GLU A 179 -18.38 3.62 -14.58
N GLU A 180 -18.65 4.02 -15.82
CA GLU A 180 -18.85 3.09 -16.93
C GLU A 180 -17.56 2.35 -17.31
N SER A 181 -16.41 3.02 -17.19
CA SER A 181 -15.11 2.41 -17.44
C SER A 181 -14.81 1.32 -16.39
N ILE A 182 -15.12 1.57 -15.14
CA ILE A 182 -14.93 0.61 -14.04
C ILE A 182 -15.87 -0.59 -14.20
N ARG A 183 -17.16 -0.37 -14.47
CA ARG A 183 -18.10 -1.47 -14.77
C ARG A 183 -17.64 -2.32 -15.92
N ARG A 184 -17.06 -1.72 -16.98
CA ARG A 184 -16.48 -2.46 -18.11
C ARG A 184 -15.27 -3.30 -17.71
N VAL A 185 -14.40 -2.79 -16.83
CA VAL A 185 -13.28 -3.57 -16.29
C VAL A 185 -13.78 -4.82 -15.58
N PHE A 186 -14.75 -4.69 -14.68
CA PHE A 186 -15.32 -5.80 -13.92
C PHE A 186 -16.37 -6.64 -14.68
N SER A 187 -16.55 -6.42 -15.98
CA SER A 187 -17.35 -7.31 -16.84
C SER A 187 -16.57 -8.53 -17.33
N THR A 188 -15.26 -8.59 -17.11
CA THR A 188 -14.41 -9.72 -17.51
C THR A 188 -14.22 -10.72 -16.38
N ASP A 189 -14.21 -12.02 -16.69
CA ASP A 189 -14.02 -13.09 -15.71
C ASP A 189 -12.69 -12.92 -14.93
N SER A 190 -11.63 -12.52 -15.62
CA SER A 190 -10.31 -12.29 -14.99
C SER A 190 -10.34 -11.19 -13.93
N SER A 191 -11.03 -10.06 -14.22
CA SER A 191 -11.14 -8.95 -13.25
C SER A 191 -12.04 -9.31 -12.07
N ARG A 192 -13.11 -10.06 -12.32
CA ARG A 192 -13.99 -10.58 -11.27
C ARG A 192 -13.25 -11.55 -10.36
N GLU A 193 -12.43 -12.45 -10.93
CA GLU A 193 -11.62 -13.38 -10.13
C GLU A 193 -10.56 -12.66 -9.30
N SER A 194 -9.94 -11.61 -9.84
CA SER A 194 -9.03 -10.77 -9.07
C SER A 194 -9.74 -10.05 -7.92
N LEU A 195 -10.96 -9.55 -8.16
CA LEU A 195 -11.77 -8.91 -7.13
C LEU A 195 -12.21 -9.93 -6.07
N ARG A 196 -12.63 -11.15 -6.47
CA ARG A 196 -12.96 -12.25 -5.56
C ARG A 196 -11.79 -12.56 -4.62
N SER A 197 -10.59 -12.71 -5.18
CA SER A 197 -9.38 -12.98 -4.39
C SER A 197 -9.07 -11.85 -3.40
N SER A 198 -9.24 -10.60 -3.81
CA SER A 198 -9.05 -9.44 -2.94
C SER A 198 -10.08 -9.39 -1.80
N LEU A 199 -11.35 -9.65 -2.11
CA LEU A 199 -12.44 -9.73 -1.12
C LEU A 199 -12.23 -10.87 -0.14
N LEU A 200 -11.81 -12.04 -0.63
CA LEU A 200 -11.52 -13.19 0.20
C LEU A 200 -10.38 -12.89 1.18
N ASN A 201 -9.28 -12.31 0.69
CA ASN A 201 -8.17 -11.92 1.55
C ASN A 201 -8.61 -10.92 2.62
N ARG A 202 -9.43 -9.93 2.28
CA ARG A 202 -10.00 -8.96 3.25
C ARG A 202 -10.87 -9.67 4.29
N LYS A 203 -11.73 -10.59 3.87
CA LYS A 203 -12.62 -11.37 4.76
C LYS A 203 -11.81 -12.28 5.70
N VAL A 204 -10.76 -12.90 5.19
CA VAL A 204 -9.83 -13.73 5.98
C VAL A 204 -9.09 -12.90 7.02
N MET A 205 -8.58 -11.72 6.63
CA MET A 205 -7.89 -10.83 7.57
C MET A 205 -8.82 -10.30 8.66
N SER A 206 -10.05 -9.91 8.31
CA SER A 206 -11.07 -9.53 9.31
C SER A 206 -11.36 -10.70 10.27
N ARG A 207 -11.52 -11.91 9.74
CA ARG A 207 -11.76 -13.11 10.55
C ARG A 207 -10.59 -13.43 11.47
N LEU A 208 -9.36 -13.26 11.00
CA LEU A 208 -8.16 -13.42 11.81
C LEU A 208 -8.18 -12.47 13.02
N VAL A 209 -8.54 -11.22 12.83
CA VAL A 209 -8.67 -10.23 13.92
C VAL A 209 -9.78 -10.63 14.90
N GLU A 210 -10.95 -11.10 14.43
CA GLU A 210 -12.04 -11.59 15.28
C GLU A 210 -11.59 -12.74 16.18
N ILE A 211 -10.92 -13.75 15.59
CA ILE A 211 -10.36 -14.89 16.35
C ILE A 211 -9.44 -14.40 17.46
N LEU A 212 -8.61 -13.41 17.19
CA LEU A 212 -7.66 -12.85 18.15
C LEU A 212 -8.32 -12.07 19.27
N LEU A 213 -9.40 -11.37 18.97
CA LEU A 213 -10.20 -10.65 19.98
C LEU A 213 -11.07 -11.60 20.81
N GLY A 214 -11.07 -12.90 20.51
CA GLY A 214 -11.86 -13.91 21.19
C GLY A 214 -13.35 -13.86 20.80
N GLU A 215 -13.68 -13.27 19.66
CA GLU A 215 -15.01 -13.27 19.11
C GLU A 215 -15.26 -14.61 18.40
N GLU A 216 -16.19 -15.43 18.95
CA GLU A 216 -16.62 -16.67 18.30
C GLU A 216 -17.30 -16.29 16.97
N GLY A 217 -16.85 -16.91 15.87
CA GLY A 217 -17.47 -16.73 14.56
C GLY A 217 -18.88 -17.30 14.50
N PRO A 218 -19.62 -16.99 13.43
CA PRO A 218 -20.98 -17.44 13.22
C PRO A 218 -21.13 -18.94 13.18
#